data_73c2015b9f738eebd89cc64277669ce3
#
_entry.id   73c2015b9f738eebd89cc64277669ce3
#
_cell.length_a   1.000
_cell.length_b   1.000
_cell.length_c   1.000
_cell.angle_alpha   90.00
_cell.angle_beta   90.00
_cell.angle_gamma   90.00
#
_symmetry.space_group_name_H-M   'P 1'
#
loop_
_entity.id
_entity.type
_entity.pdbx_description
1 polymer ?
#
loop_
_entity_poly.entity_id
_entity_poly.type
_entity_poly.pdbx_seq_one_letter_code
_entity_poly.pdbx_strand_id
1 'polypeptide(L)'
;MDVVGERVTAKVSNLPEGANQVSYQWQYSPTKTGTFSDIEYGGNKNSYEISEEDEDYYLRCKVTISSSKGKVPDAYSETIGKVYVFDWSNYPTGSYRPRFNGNSLACCASPYDSSTQIPSLGEGDYASIVFDNELSDIPQGNITYRWFKCAGLGSGAGLVAKELGSSPSLSLSGLQGSCINCEVTLTVNGKSKTFVPKAICNGKVSDGIYVRPRIG
;
A
#
# COMPACT_ATOMS: atom_id res chain seq x y z
N MET A 1 5.97 7.87 -3.57
CA MET A 1 5.06 8.68 -4.40
C MET A 1 4.20 9.47 -3.43
N ASP A 2 4.07 10.75 -3.64
CA ASP A 2 3.44 11.65 -2.68
C ASP A 2 1.99 11.87 -3.09
N VAL A 3 1.06 11.71 -2.15
CA VAL A 3 -0.39 11.61 -2.42
C VAL A 3 -1.10 12.77 -1.78
N VAL A 4 -2.12 13.30 -2.45
CA VAL A 4 -3.04 14.31 -1.88
C VAL A 4 -3.56 13.86 -0.51
N GLY A 5 -3.53 14.78 0.46
CA GLY A 5 -3.89 14.55 1.87
C GLY A 5 -2.75 14.04 2.76
N GLU A 6 -1.60 13.68 2.21
CA GLU A 6 -0.41 13.40 3.03
C GLU A 6 0.17 14.69 3.59
N ARG A 7 0.81 14.58 4.76
CA ARG A 7 1.50 15.69 5.41
C ARG A 7 3.00 15.51 5.31
N VAL A 8 3.65 16.42 4.64
CA VAL A 8 5.10 16.50 4.52
C VAL A 8 5.70 17.50 5.51
N THR A 9 6.92 17.25 5.99
CA THR A 9 7.55 18.11 6.99
C THR A 9 9.00 18.37 6.64
N ALA A 10 9.36 19.63 6.53
CA ALA A 10 10.75 20.07 6.39
C ALA A 10 11.43 20.14 7.76
N LYS A 11 12.58 19.47 7.88
CA LYS A 11 13.41 19.50 9.09
C LYS A 11 14.73 20.19 8.77
N VAL A 12 15.12 21.16 9.59
CA VAL A 12 16.41 21.83 9.50
C VAL A 12 17.38 21.17 10.46
N SER A 13 18.52 20.75 9.96
CA SER A 13 19.66 20.28 10.75
C SER A 13 20.83 21.27 10.59
N ASN A 14 21.70 21.36 11.60
CA ASN A 14 22.92 22.16 11.55
C ASN A 14 22.68 23.65 11.26
N LEU A 15 21.92 24.30 12.15
CA LEU A 15 21.72 25.73 12.08
C LEU A 15 23.09 26.49 12.15
N PRO A 16 23.29 27.51 11.29
CA PRO A 16 24.51 28.31 11.35
C PRO A 16 24.60 29.09 12.66
N GLU A 17 25.81 29.42 13.05
CA GLU A 17 26.06 30.23 14.25
C GLU A 17 25.37 31.60 14.16
N GLY A 18 24.70 31.99 15.22
CA GLY A 18 23.94 33.23 15.29
C GLY A 18 22.58 33.19 14.62
N ALA A 19 22.11 32.04 14.18
CA ALA A 19 20.74 31.87 13.68
C ALA A 19 19.73 32.27 14.76
N ASN A 20 18.77 33.12 14.42
CA ASN A 20 17.77 33.66 15.33
C ASN A 20 16.33 33.49 14.84
N GLN A 21 16.13 33.21 13.55
CA GLN A 21 14.84 32.92 12.97
C GLN A 21 14.97 31.96 11.79
N VAL A 22 14.03 31.03 11.68
CA VAL A 22 13.87 30.13 10.55
C VAL A 22 12.46 30.29 9.98
N SER A 23 12.35 30.53 8.70
CA SER A 23 11.09 30.59 7.98
C SER A 23 11.06 29.57 6.86
N TYR A 24 9.86 29.12 6.54
CA TYR A 24 9.59 28.07 5.56
C TYR A 24 8.69 28.62 4.48
N GLN A 25 8.87 28.15 3.25
CA GLN A 25 7.99 28.42 2.13
C GLN A 25 7.96 27.20 1.22
N TRP A 26 6.81 26.53 1.17
CA TRP A 26 6.58 25.45 0.23
C TRP A 26 6.38 26.02 -1.17
N GLN A 27 6.90 25.31 -2.14
CA GLN A 27 6.92 25.71 -3.54
C GLN A 27 6.52 24.55 -4.43
N TYR A 28 5.93 24.84 -5.57
CA TYR A 28 5.53 23.87 -6.58
C TYR A 28 6.18 24.15 -7.94
N SER A 29 6.31 23.10 -8.77
CA SER A 29 6.79 23.18 -10.14
C SER A 29 6.19 22.06 -11.00
N PRO A 30 5.86 22.31 -12.28
CA PRO A 30 5.41 21.26 -13.19
C PRO A 30 6.52 20.27 -13.56
N THR A 31 7.78 20.59 -13.27
CA THR A 31 8.93 19.72 -13.57
C THR A 31 9.86 19.62 -12.36
N LYS A 32 10.51 18.47 -12.21
CA LYS A 32 11.39 18.17 -11.06
C LYS A 32 12.55 19.16 -10.90
N THR A 33 13.05 19.70 -11.99
CA THR A 33 14.22 20.58 -12.02
C THR A 33 13.91 21.98 -12.55
N GLY A 34 12.64 22.32 -12.69
CA GLY A 34 12.21 23.60 -13.26
C GLY A 34 12.23 24.75 -12.28
N THR A 35 11.60 25.85 -12.69
CA THR A 35 11.36 27.01 -11.82
C THR A 35 10.24 26.66 -10.85
N PHE A 36 10.44 26.93 -9.57
CA PHE A 36 9.47 26.70 -8.51
C PHE A 36 8.81 28.03 -8.13
N SER A 37 7.48 27.98 -7.98
CA SER A 37 6.65 29.09 -7.51
C SER A 37 6.22 28.84 -6.07
N ASP A 38 6.01 29.91 -5.30
CA ASP A 38 5.56 29.81 -3.91
C ASP A 38 4.08 29.38 -3.83
N ILE A 39 3.77 28.50 -2.89
CA ILE A 39 2.41 28.14 -2.53
C ILE A 39 1.86 29.24 -1.62
N GLU A 40 0.82 29.94 -2.06
CA GLU A 40 0.27 31.10 -1.36
C GLU A 40 -0.46 30.71 -0.06
N TYR A 41 -1.25 29.63 -0.08
CA TYR A 41 -2.05 29.22 1.05
C TYR A 41 -1.43 28.02 1.78
N GLY A 42 -1.15 28.19 3.07
CA GLY A 42 -0.61 27.12 3.92
C GLY A 42 0.87 26.79 3.71
N GLY A 43 1.51 27.37 2.69
CA GLY A 43 2.89 27.07 2.30
C GLY A 43 3.98 27.63 3.24
N ASN A 44 3.63 28.42 4.25
CA ASN A 44 4.58 29.17 5.10
C ASN A 44 4.93 28.48 6.44
N LYS A 45 4.63 27.19 6.59
CA LYS A 45 4.92 26.40 7.79
C LYS A 45 5.98 25.35 7.50
N ASN A 46 6.58 24.80 8.55
CA ASN A 46 7.51 23.68 8.42
C ASN A 46 6.85 22.39 7.94
N SER A 47 5.53 22.29 8.05
CA SER A 47 4.74 21.17 7.53
C SER A 47 3.69 21.68 6.56
N TYR A 48 3.43 20.91 5.52
CA TYR A 48 2.45 21.18 4.49
C TYR A 48 1.59 19.96 4.26
N GLU A 49 0.29 20.15 4.10
CA GLU A 49 -0.65 19.10 3.72
C GLU A 49 -0.91 19.21 2.22
N ILE A 50 -0.50 18.17 1.50
CA ILE A 50 -0.62 18.12 0.04
C ILE A 50 -2.11 18.18 -0.34
N SER A 51 -2.48 19.13 -1.16
CA SER A 51 -3.84 19.39 -1.60
C SER A 51 -4.13 18.85 -3.01
N GLU A 52 -5.39 18.85 -3.42
CA GLU A 52 -5.78 18.52 -4.79
C GLU A 52 -5.22 19.50 -5.83
N GLU A 53 -4.96 20.74 -5.41
CA GLU A 53 -4.36 21.77 -6.28
C GLU A 53 -2.89 21.46 -6.62
N ASP A 54 -2.24 20.59 -5.84
CA ASP A 54 -0.87 20.16 -6.07
C ASP A 54 -0.77 18.97 -7.05
N GLU A 55 -1.90 18.44 -7.53
CA GLU A 55 -1.90 17.33 -8.48
C GLU A 55 -1.04 17.65 -9.70
N ASP A 56 -0.25 16.69 -10.13
CA ASP A 56 0.67 16.78 -11.25
C ASP A 56 1.90 17.69 -11.04
N TYR A 57 2.06 18.29 -9.86
CA TYR A 57 3.23 19.12 -9.53
C TYR A 57 4.26 18.37 -8.68
N TYR A 58 5.49 18.89 -8.73
CA TYR A 58 6.58 18.57 -7.82
C TYR A 58 6.65 19.62 -6.74
N LEU A 59 6.91 19.24 -5.50
CA LEU A 59 6.95 20.13 -4.36
C LEU A 59 8.35 20.16 -3.74
N ARG A 60 8.72 21.30 -3.13
CA ARG A 60 9.87 21.43 -2.25
C ARG A 60 9.63 22.48 -1.18
N CYS A 61 10.43 22.48 -0.14
CA CYS A 61 10.41 23.52 0.88
C CYS A 61 11.66 24.39 0.74
N LYS A 62 11.46 25.68 0.58
CA LYS A 62 12.50 26.71 0.73
C LYS A 62 12.60 27.08 2.20
N VAL A 63 13.80 27.13 2.73
CA VAL A 63 14.09 27.52 4.10
C VAL A 63 14.97 28.75 4.09
N THR A 64 14.50 29.83 4.72
CA THR A 64 15.24 31.07 4.90
C THR A 64 15.65 31.23 6.36
N ILE A 65 16.92 31.48 6.62
CA ILE A 65 17.48 31.61 7.96
C ILE A 65 18.00 33.04 8.15
N SER A 66 17.44 33.73 9.15
CA SER A 66 18.00 34.99 9.61
C SER A 66 19.11 34.75 10.62
N SER A 67 20.21 35.46 10.51
CA SER A 67 21.35 35.35 11.42
C SER A 67 21.88 36.73 11.81
N SER A 68 22.25 36.90 13.08
CA SER A 68 22.92 38.10 13.58
C SER A 68 24.36 38.28 13.04
N LYS A 69 24.91 37.19 12.45
CA LYS A 69 26.29 37.20 11.91
C LYS A 69 26.37 37.44 10.40
N GLY A 70 25.26 37.76 9.75
CA GLY A 70 25.23 38.10 8.33
C GLY A 70 24.23 37.28 7.52
N LYS A 71 24.30 37.47 6.20
CA LYS A 71 23.35 36.81 5.27
C LYS A 71 23.64 35.30 5.16
N VAL A 72 22.63 34.50 5.38
CA VAL A 72 22.64 33.04 5.16
C VAL A 72 21.93 32.77 3.83
N PRO A 73 22.51 31.98 2.92
CA PRO A 73 21.81 31.56 1.69
C PRO A 73 20.55 30.76 2.01
N ASP A 74 19.52 30.89 1.18
CA ASP A 74 18.35 30.02 1.26
C ASP A 74 18.75 28.56 1.04
N ALA A 75 18.15 27.67 1.84
CA ALA A 75 18.29 26.23 1.68
C ALA A 75 16.99 25.65 1.08
N TYR A 76 17.11 24.51 0.44
CA TYR A 76 15.97 23.83 -0.18
C TYR A 76 15.96 22.37 0.25
N SER A 77 14.76 21.83 0.49
CA SER A 77 14.58 20.40 0.67
C SER A 77 14.85 19.65 -0.64
N GLU A 78 14.98 18.33 -0.55
CA GLU A 78 14.81 17.49 -1.73
C GLU A 78 13.43 17.74 -2.34
N THR A 79 13.36 17.61 -3.67
CA THR A 79 12.10 17.71 -4.40
C THR A 79 11.33 16.40 -4.21
N ILE A 80 10.16 16.52 -3.64
CA ILE A 80 9.22 15.40 -3.55
C ILE A 80 8.54 15.18 -4.91
N GLY A 81 8.23 13.91 -5.20
CA GLY A 81 7.84 13.44 -6.52
C GLY A 81 6.54 14.04 -7.03
N LYS A 82 6.16 13.69 -8.23
CA LYS A 82 4.92 14.18 -8.80
C LYS A 82 3.74 13.77 -7.94
N VAL A 83 2.95 14.74 -7.46
CA VAL A 83 1.76 14.50 -6.65
C VAL A 83 0.65 13.88 -7.49
N TYR A 84 -0.10 12.95 -6.94
CA TYR A 84 -1.24 12.34 -7.61
C TYR A 84 -2.45 12.18 -6.68
N VAL A 85 -3.64 12.15 -7.27
CA VAL A 85 -4.90 11.81 -6.58
C VAL A 85 -5.17 10.32 -6.72
N PHE A 86 -5.36 9.63 -5.59
CA PHE A 86 -5.66 8.21 -5.60
C PHE A 86 -7.11 7.94 -5.99
N ASP A 87 -7.31 7.28 -7.10
CA ASP A 87 -8.65 6.91 -7.59
C ASP A 87 -9.19 5.65 -6.91
N TRP A 88 -9.99 5.84 -5.88
CA TRP A 88 -10.67 4.76 -5.16
C TRP A 88 -11.63 3.94 -6.01
N SER A 89 -12.06 4.41 -7.18
CA SER A 89 -12.94 3.65 -8.07
C SER A 89 -12.24 2.44 -8.68
N ASN A 90 -10.91 2.50 -8.78
CA ASN A 90 -10.08 1.42 -9.29
C ASN A 90 -9.76 0.33 -8.25
N TYR A 91 -10.14 0.51 -6.97
CA TYR A 91 -9.93 -0.49 -5.93
C TYR A 91 -11.26 -0.99 -5.35
N PRO A 92 -11.51 -2.31 -5.27
CA PRO A 92 -10.63 -3.47 -5.57
C PRO A 92 -10.72 -3.97 -7.01
N THR A 93 -11.17 -3.16 -7.94
CA THR A 93 -11.35 -3.49 -9.36
C THR A 93 -10.24 -2.88 -10.22
N GLY A 94 -10.22 -3.22 -11.49
CA GLY A 94 -9.20 -2.70 -12.42
C GLY A 94 -7.78 -3.11 -12.02
N SER A 95 -6.86 -2.17 -12.13
CA SER A 95 -5.42 -2.37 -11.89
C SER A 95 -5.06 -2.75 -10.45
N TYR A 96 -5.90 -2.38 -9.48
CA TYR A 96 -5.63 -2.57 -8.05
C TYR A 96 -6.41 -3.76 -7.46
N ARG A 97 -6.84 -4.69 -8.29
CA ARG A 97 -7.56 -5.88 -7.84
C ARG A 97 -6.60 -6.88 -7.20
N PRO A 98 -6.70 -7.15 -5.88
CA PRO A 98 -5.93 -8.19 -5.25
C PRO A 98 -6.48 -9.57 -5.63
N ARG A 99 -5.59 -10.51 -5.88
CA ARG A 99 -5.93 -11.90 -6.16
C ARG A 99 -4.91 -12.85 -5.55
N PHE A 100 -5.31 -14.10 -5.35
CA PHE A 100 -4.36 -15.14 -4.95
C PHE A 100 -3.41 -15.48 -6.10
N ASN A 101 -2.14 -15.70 -5.78
CA ASN A 101 -1.17 -16.24 -6.74
C ASN A 101 -1.55 -17.69 -7.07
N GLY A 102 -1.87 -17.96 -8.35
CA GLY A 102 -2.77 -19.02 -8.74
C GLY A 102 -2.19 -20.36 -9.15
N ASN A 103 -0.86 -20.54 -9.25
CA ASN A 103 -0.36 -21.74 -9.92
C ASN A 103 -0.10 -22.94 -9.00
N SER A 104 0.04 -22.74 -7.70
CA SER A 104 0.31 -23.79 -6.71
C SER A 104 -0.81 -23.97 -5.67
N LEU A 105 -1.89 -23.20 -5.79
CA LEU A 105 -2.92 -23.20 -4.77
C LEU A 105 -4.02 -24.21 -5.12
N ALA A 106 -4.24 -25.14 -4.19
CA ALA A 106 -5.43 -25.97 -4.21
C ALA A 106 -6.65 -25.08 -4.03
N CYS A 107 -7.42 -24.96 -5.06
CA CYS A 107 -8.66 -24.22 -5.03
C CYS A 107 -9.75 -24.92 -4.25
N CYS A 108 -10.62 -24.16 -3.63
CA CYS A 108 -11.81 -24.66 -2.96
C CYS A 108 -12.95 -25.04 -3.93
N ALA A 109 -12.71 -25.88 -4.87
CA ALA A 109 -13.78 -26.76 -5.31
C ALA A 109 -13.90 -27.84 -4.25
N SER A 110 -15.11 -28.23 -3.88
CA SER A 110 -15.44 -29.26 -2.89
C SER A 110 -14.30 -30.27 -2.64
N PRO A 111 -13.96 -30.61 -1.39
CA PRO A 111 -12.97 -31.64 -1.09
C PRO A 111 -13.30 -33.02 -1.72
N TYR A 112 -14.45 -33.13 -2.34
CA TYR A 112 -14.99 -34.35 -2.98
C TYR A 112 -14.88 -34.35 -4.51
N ASP A 113 -14.38 -33.28 -5.14
CA ASP A 113 -14.16 -33.29 -6.57
C ASP A 113 -12.77 -33.91 -6.89
N SER A 114 -12.80 -35.24 -7.01
CA SER A 114 -11.61 -36.05 -7.35
C SER A 114 -11.15 -35.89 -8.79
N SER A 115 -11.85 -35.13 -9.62
CA SER A 115 -11.57 -35.00 -11.05
C SER A 115 -10.46 -33.98 -11.37
N THR A 116 -10.06 -33.13 -10.44
CA THR A 116 -8.97 -32.18 -10.61
C THR A 116 -7.72 -32.64 -9.88
N GLN A 117 -6.81 -33.29 -10.60
CA GLN A 117 -5.44 -33.50 -10.12
C GLN A 117 -4.73 -32.15 -10.03
N ILE A 118 -4.71 -31.56 -8.84
CA ILE A 118 -3.87 -30.41 -8.55
C ILE A 118 -2.58 -30.94 -7.92
N PRO A 119 -1.41 -30.43 -8.31
CA PRO A 119 -0.13 -30.82 -7.69
C PRO A 119 -0.25 -30.68 -6.17
N SER A 120 0.15 -31.69 -5.43
CA SER A 120 0.21 -31.63 -3.97
C SER A 120 1.15 -30.50 -3.56
N LEU A 121 0.69 -29.62 -2.67
CA LEU A 121 1.54 -28.60 -2.09
C LEU A 121 2.69 -29.25 -1.32
N GLY A 122 3.93 -28.84 -1.60
CA GLY A 122 5.12 -29.32 -0.91
C GLY A 122 5.33 -28.67 0.46
N GLU A 123 6.25 -29.22 1.26
CA GLU A 123 6.79 -28.47 2.39
C GLU A 123 7.52 -27.22 1.83
N GLY A 124 7.15 -26.05 2.32
CA GLY A 124 7.66 -24.76 1.84
C GLY A 124 6.76 -24.04 0.84
N ASP A 125 5.58 -24.58 0.52
CA ASP A 125 4.62 -23.87 -0.32
C ASP A 125 3.98 -22.68 0.41
N TYR A 126 3.72 -21.62 -0.34
CA TYR A 126 3.15 -20.38 0.16
C TYR A 126 1.91 -20.00 -0.61
N ALA A 127 0.93 -19.42 0.09
CA ALA A 127 -0.10 -18.58 -0.51
C ALA A 127 0.37 -17.13 -0.49
N SER A 128 0.18 -16.40 -1.57
CA SER A 128 0.50 -14.97 -1.64
C SER A 128 -0.62 -14.19 -2.29
N ILE A 129 -0.71 -12.91 -1.94
CA ILE A 129 -1.57 -11.94 -2.62
C ILE A 129 -0.74 -11.22 -3.67
N VAL A 130 -1.25 -11.16 -4.88
CA VAL A 130 -0.70 -10.38 -5.98
C VAL A 130 -1.76 -9.44 -6.51
N PHE A 131 -1.34 -8.37 -7.14
CA PHE A 131 -2.21 -7.42 -7.81
C PHE A 131 -2.00 -7.54 -9.32
N ASP A 132 -3.04 -7.26 -10.10
CA ASP A 132 -3.00 -7.45 -11.56
C ASP A 132 -2.03 -6.50 -12.26
N ASN A 133 -1.76 -5.34 -11.67
CA ASN A 133 -0.69 -4.43 -12.09
C ASN A 133 0.27 -4.17 -10.94
N GLU A 134 1.50 -3.77 -11.28
CA GLU A 134 2.46 -3.34 -10.30
C GLU A 134 1.90 -2.16 -9.49
N LEU A 135 1.93 -2.31 -8.17
CA LEU A 135 1.51 -1.26 -7.24
C LEU A 135 2.56 -0.15 -7.12
N SER A 136 3.22 0.20 -8.23
CA SER A 136 4.21 1.27 -8.26
C SER A 136 3.64 2.60 -7.77
N ASP A 137 2.33 2.74 -7.91
CA ASP A 137 1.60 3.98 -7.62
C ASP A 137 1.01 4.04 -6.21
N ILE A 138 1.11 2.95 -5.44
CA ILE A 138 0.65 2.92 -4.04
C ILE A 138 1.86 2.87 -3.11
N PRO A 139 1.99 3.77 -2.13
CA PRO A 139 3.03 3.68 -1.12
C PRO A 139 3.00 2.34 -0.41
N GLN A 140 4.12 1.60 -0.42
CA GLN A 140 4.20 0.22 0.07
C GLN A 140 3.75 0.03 1.53
N GLY A 141 3.85 1.07 2.35
CA GLY A 141 3.42 1.03 3.75
C GLY A 141 1.90 1.07 3.96
N ASN A 142 1.13 1.27 2.90
CA ASN A 142 -0.31 1.50 3.01
C ASN A 142 -1.15 0.24 2.74
N ILE A 143 -0.53 -0.90 2.51
CA ILE A 143 -1.21 -2.17 2.31
C ILE A 143 -0.96 -3.08 3.51
N THR A 144 -2.03 -3.56 4.12
CA THR A 144 -1.95 -4.53 5.20
C THR A 144 -2.69 -5.80 4.83
N TYR A 145 -2.23 -6.92 5.39
CA TYR A 145 -2.75 -8.24 5.11
C TYR A 145 -3.17 -8.89 6.43
N ARG A 146 -4.26 -9.64 6.42
CA ARG A 146 -4.67 -10.47 7.54
C ARG A 146 -5.14 -11.83 7.02
N TRP A 147 -4.31 -12.85 7.22
CA TRP A 147 -4.62 -14.22 6.87
C TRP A 147 -5.39 -14.89 8.00
N PHE A 148 -6.38 -15.67 7.65
CA PHE A 148 -7.18 -16.38 8.62
C PHE A 148 -7.67 -17.74 8.12
N LYS A 149 -7.93 -18.65 9.05
CA LYS A 149 -8.56 -19.93 8.80
C LYS A 149 -10.08 -19.76 8.79
N CYS A 150 -10.75 -20.23 7.74
CA CYS A 150 -12.21 -20.20 7.66
C CYS A 150 -12.84 -21.27 8.57
N ALA A 151 -14.03 -20.99 9.11
CA ALA A 151 -14.74 -21.92 10.00
C ALA A 151 -15.34 -23.14 9.28
N GLY A 152 -15.35 -23.15 7.93
CA GLY A 152 -15.83 -24.27 7.10
C GLY A 152 -15.97 -23.89 5.64
N LEU A 153 -16.06 -24.90 4.77
CA LEU A 153 -16.36 -24.70 3.36
C LEU A 153 -17.82 -24.26 3.20
N GLY A 154 -18.06 -23.15 2.53
CA GLY A 154 -19.41 -22.65 2.22
C GLY A 154 -20.06 -21.77 3.29
N SER A 155 -19.45 -21.55 4.44
CA SER A 155 -19.86 -20.46 5.32
C SER A 155 -19.28 -19.17 4.77
N GLY A 156 -20.15 -18.24 4.36
CA GLY A 156 -19.75 -16.94 3.84
C GLY A 156 -18.68 -16.28 4.69
N ALA A 157 -17.93 -15.37 4.12
CA ALA A 157 -16.70 -14.72 4.62
C ALA A 157 -16.74 -14.11 6.06
N GLY A 158 -17.70 -14.47 6.87
CA GLY A 158 -17.98 -13.86 8.17
C GLY A 158 -17.45 -14.54 9.43
N LEU A 159 -16.97 -15.79 9.35
CA LEU A 159 -16.53 -16.50 10.55
C LEU A 159 -15.02 -16.75 10.53
N VAL A 160 -14.28 -15.78 11.07
CA VAL A 160 -12.84 -15.91 11.34
C VAL A 160 -12.64 -16.90 12.49
N ALA A 161 -12.13 -18.08 12.20
CA ALA A 161 -11.88 -19.08 13.24
C ALA A 161 -10.52 -18.89 13.93
N LYS A 162 -9.49 -18.44 13.19
CA LYS A 162 -8.14 -18.24 13.71
C LYS A 162 -7.35 -17.36 12.77
N GLU A 163 -6.67 -16.35 13.32
CA GLU A 163 -5.69 -15.55 12.60
C GLU A 163 -4.38 -16.33 12.40
N LEU A 164 -3.79 -16.24 11.20
CA LEU A 164 -2.61 -16.99 10.78
C LEU A 164 -1.38 -16.12 10.55
N GLY A 165 -1.57 -14.83 10.21
CA GLY A 165 -0.46 -13.90 9.97
C GLY A 165 -0.86 -12.65 9.20
N SER A 166 0.10 -11.73 9.06
CA SER A 166 -0.10 -10.41 8.46
C SER A 166 0.90 -10.09 7.33
N SER A 167 1.69 -11.04 6.88
CA SER A 167 2.63 -10.86 5.77
C SER A 167 1.91 -10.93 4.41
N PRO A 168 2.47 -10.37 3.32
CA PRO A 168 1.92 -10.51 1.97
C PRO A 168 1.82 -11.98 1.51
N SER A 169 2.58 -12.86 2.15
CA SER A 169 2.56 -14.30 1.89
C SER A 169 2.43 -15.10 3.19
N LEU A 170 1.79 -16.27 3.10
CA LEU A 170 1.56 -17.19 4.20
C LEU A 170 2.16 -18.57 3.86
N SER A 171 2.96 -19.14 4.77
CA SER A 171 3.39 -20.55 4.65
C SER A 171 2.19 -21.49 4.83
N LEU A 172 2.06 -22.48 3.96
CA LEU A 172 0.99 -23.46 4.00
C LEU A 172 1.35 -24.69 4.84
N SER A 173 2.55 -24.72 5.42
CA SER A 173 2.99 -25.79 6.31
C SER A 173 2.07 -25.90 7.53
N GLY A 174 1.57 -27.12 7.81
CA GLY A 174 0.64 -27.36 8.92
C GLY A 174 -0.79 -26.88 8.69
N LEU A 175 -1.13 -26.38 7.51
CA LEU A 175 -2.47 -25.90 7.16
C LEU A 175 -3.27 -26.88 6.28
N GLN A 176 -2.74 -28.07 6.03
CA GLN A 176 -3.38 -29.09 5.22
C GLN A 176 -4.79 -29.43 5.78
N GLY A 177 -5.74 -29.59 4.90
CA GLY A 177 -7.15 -29.81 5.26
C GLY A 177 -7.88 -28.58 5.77
N SER A 178 -7.27 -27.39 5.69
CA SER A 178 -7.88 -26.14 6.13
C SER A 178 -8.31 -25.28 4.95
N CYS A 179 -9.40 -24.54 5.14
CA CYS A 179 -9.74 -23.41 4.29
C CYS A 179 -9.10 -22.15 4.87
N ILE A 180 -8.41 -21.38 4.04
CA ILE A 180 -7.77 -20.11 4.41
C ILE A 180 -8.24 -18.98 3.53
N ASN A 181 -8.21 -17.77 4.05
CA ASN A 181 -8.47 -16.55 3.29
C ASN A 181 -7.58 -15.41 3.77
N CYS A 182 -7.60 -14.30 3.06
CA CYS A 182 -6.83 -13.12 3.39
C CYS A 182 -7.70 -11.86 3.25
N GLU A 183 -7.75 -11.03 4.26
CA GLU A 183 -8.22 -9.65 4.12
C GLU A 183 -7.04 -8.78 3.69
N VAL A 184 -7.25 -8.00 2.64
CA VAL A 184 -6.30 -7.01 2.13
C VAL A 184 -6.89 -5.64 2.38
N THR A 185 -6.24 -4.83 3.20
CA THR A 185 -6.67 -3.47 3.47
C THR A 185 -5.68 -2.50 2.84
N LEU A 186 -6.19 -1.64 1.98
CA LEU A 186 -5.48 -0.50 1.43
C LEU A 186 -5.88 0.74 2.21
N THR A 187 -4.89 1.52 2.63
CA THR A 187 -5.09 2.81 3.30
C THR A 187 -4.39 3.90 2.51
N VAL A 188 -5.14 4.91 2.08
CA VAL A 188 -4.61 6.10 1.42
C VAL A 188 -5.28 7.32 2.05
N ASN A 189 -4.49 8.29 2.49
CA ASN A 189 -4.95 9.54 3.10
C ASN A 189 -5.92 9.34 4.27
N GLY A 190 -5.62 8.37 5.14
CA GLY A 190 -6.47 8.05 6.28
C GLY A 190 -7.80 7.36 5.95
N LYS A 191 -8.13 7.18 4.68
CA LYS A 191 -9.26 6.35 4.24
C LYS A 191 -8.78 4.94 3.99
N SER A 192 -9.54 3.96 4.49
CA SER A 192 -9.21 2.54 4.33
C SER A 192 -10.33 1.79 3.62
N LYS A 193 -9.96 0.85 2.78
CA LYS A 193 -10.88 -0.06 2.13
C LYS A 193 -10.34 -1.49 2.23
N THR A 194 -11.14 -2.39 2.77
CA THR A 194 -10.79 -3.81 2.93
C THR A 194 -11.46 -4.63 1.85
N PHE A 195 -10.71 -5.56 1.30
CA PHE A 195 -11.15 -6.50 0.29
C PHE A 195 -10.71 -7.92 0.64
N VAL A 196 -11.60 -8.88 0.40
CA VAL A 196 -11.30 -10.31 0.53
C VAL A 196 -11.21 -10.89 -0.87
N PRO A 197 -10.01 -11.29 -1.35
CA PRO A 197 -9.86 -11.87 -2.67
C PRO A 197 -10.64 -13.16 -2.80
N LYS A 198 -11.23 -13.36 -3.96
CA LYS A 198 -11.86 -14.63 -4.32
C LYS A 198 -10.88 -15.50 -5.11
N ALA A 199 -10.81 -16.76 -4.76
CA ALA A 199 -10.08 -17.73 -5.57
C ALA A 199 -10.93 -18.13 -6.77
N ILE A 200 -10.31 -18.28 -7.95
CA ILE A 200 -10.97 -18.77 -9.16
C ILE A 200 -10.36 -20.12 -9.50
N CYS A 201 -11.18 -21.15 -9.53
CA CYS A 201 -10.79 -22.51 -9.85
C CYS A 201 -11.68 -23.12 -10.89
N ASN A 202 -11.12 -23.55 -12.01
CA ASN A 202 -11.87 -24.19 -13.10
C ASN A 202 -13.15 -23.40 -13.43
N GLY A 203 -13.07 -22.06 -13.47
CA GLY A 203 -14.19 -21.17 -13.73
C GLY A 203 -15.18 -20.99 -12.57
N LYS A 204 -14.99 -21.65 -11.43
CA LYS A 204 -15.81 -21.45 -10.23
C LYS A 204 -15.14 -20.47 -9.26
N VAL A 205 -15.93 -19.58 -8.68
CA VAL A 205 -15.48 -18.59 -7.69
C VAL A 205 -15.66 -19.18 -6.29
N SER A 206 -14.64 -19.06 -5.45
CA SER A 206 -14.64 -19.51 -4.07
C SER A 206 -14.24 -18.39 -3.10
N ASP A 207 -14.82 -18.36 -1.91
CA ASP A 207 -14.53 -17.40 -0.84
C ASP A 207 -13.29 -17.78 -0.01
N GLY A 208 -12.35 -18.49 -0.58
CA GLY A 208 -11.11 -18.87 0.08
C GLY A 208 -10.36 -19.98 -0.65
N ILE A 209 -9.26 -20.39 -0.07
CA ILE A 209 -8.38 -21.43 -0.60
C ILE A 209 -8.41 -22.63 0.32
N TYR A 210 -8.64 -23.81 -0.24
CA TYR A 210 -8.51 -25.07 0.50
C TYR A 210 -7.10 -25.64 0.30
N VAL A 211 -6.38 -25.77 1.40
CA VAL A 211 -5.06 -26.39 1.41
C VAL A 211 -5.22 -27.90 1.44
N ARG A 212 -5.00 -28.58 0.33
CA ARG A 212 -5.18 -30.03 0.23
C ARG A 212 -4.22 -30.80 1.15
N PRO A 213 -4.68 -31.89 1.78
CA PRO A 213 -3.78 -32.83 2.44
C PRO A 213 -2.85 -33.49 1.39
N ARG A 214 -1.62 -33.81 1.78
CA ARG A 214 -0.77 -34.70 0.98
C ARG A 214 -1.46 -36.08 0.89
N ILE A 215 -1.54 -36.60 -0.31
CA ILE A 215 -1.77 -38.02 -0.51
C ILE A 215 -0.39 -38.67 -0.40
N GLY A 216 -0.18 -39.42 0.66
CA GLY A 216 1.03 -40.21 0.89
C GLY A 216 1.18 -41.33 -0.12
#